data_2dc5832096211102813706f4ee2e2be1
#
_entry.id   2dc5832096211102813706f4ee2e2be1
#
_cell.length_a   1.000
_cell.length_b   1.000
_cell.length_c   1.000
_cell.angle_alpha   90.00
_cell.angle_beta   90.00
_cell.angle_gamma   90.00
#
_symmetry.space_group_name_H-M   'P 1'
#
loop_
_entity.id
_entity.type
_entity.pdbx_description
1 polymer ?
#
loop_
_entity_poly.entity_id
_entity_poly.type
_entity_poly.pdbx_seq_one_letter_code
_entity_poly.pdbx_strand_id
1 'polypeptide(L)'
;MIAALDLLLDTHLVVWAMGSPQRLPTRLAEMLEDQRNTPVFSVASLWELVIKQALGRPDFNVQPAVLRRALLEGGWQELAIEARHALAVAQLPPLHRDPFDRLLLAQATVDGLLLVTADSQLTAYPGPVRFMDATAPPT
;
A
#
# COMPACT_ATOMS: atom_id res chain seq x y z
N MET A 1 -6.08 22.99 -11.54
CA MET A 1 -4.78 22.29 -11.53
C MET A 1 -4.86 21.10 -10.58
N ILE A 2 -4.50 19.93 -11.05
CA ILE A 2 -4.49 18.73 -10.21
C ILE A 2 -3.16 18.69 -9.46
N ALA A 3 -3.23 18.64 -8.13
CA ALA A 3 -2.02 18.55 -7.31
C ALA A 3 -1.35 17.20 -7.51
N ALA A 4 -0.02 17.17 -7.48
CA ALA A 4 0.75 15.94 -7.44
C ALA A 4 0.51 15.23 -6.11
N LEU A 5 0.41 13.91 -6.16
CA LEU A 5 0.14 13.08 -4.98
C LEU A 5 1.25 12.07 -4.76
N ASP A 6 1.58 11.85 -3.49
CA ASP A 6 2.41 10.73 -3.07
C ASP A 6 1.46 9.62 -2.64
N LEU A 7 1.47 8.51 -3.37
CA LEU A 7 0.51 7.42 -3.20
C LEU A 7 1.19 6.25 -2.49
N LEU A 8 0.82 6.03 -1.23
CA LEU A 8 1.26 4.84 -0.49
C LEU A 8 0.22 3.76 -0.72
N LEU A 9 0.63 2.66 -1.36
CA LEU A 9 -0.28 1.57 -1.66
C LEU A 9 -0.23 0.52 -0.55
N ASP A 10 -1.39 -0.08 -0.25
CA ASP A 10 -1.41 -1.21 0.67
C ASP A 10 -0.75 -2.43 0.02
N THR A 11 -0.49 -3.46 0.82
CA THR A 11 0.32 -4.59 0.39
C THR A 11 -0.28 -5.33 -0.81
N HIS A 12 -1.59 -5.57 -0.83
CA HIS A 12 -2.23 -6.24 -1.97
C HIS A 12 -2.06 -5.44 -3.26
N LEU A 13 -2.26 -4.13 -3.18
CA LEU A 13 -2.14 -3.28 -4.36
C LEU A 13 -0.70 -3.22 -4.88
N VAL A 14 0.29 -3.23 -3.98
CA VAL A 14 1.70 -3.29 -4.38
C VAL A 14 1.98 -4.58 -5.14
N VAL A 15 1.51 -5.72 -4.63
CA VAL A 15 1.70 -7.02 -5.27
C VAL A 15 1.03 -7.04 -6.64
N TRP A 16 -0.20 -6.57 -6.73
CA TRP A 16 -0.92 -6.55 -8.00
C TRP A 16 -0.27 -5.61 -9.02
N ALA A 17 0.26 -4.48 -8.57
CA ALA A 17 0.89 -3.52 -9.48
C ALA A 17 2.07 -4.15 -10.23
N MET A 18 2.83 -5.04 -9.58
CA MET A 18 4.00 -5.67 -10.21
C MET A 18 3.67 -7.02 -10.85
N GLY A 19 2.78 -7.80 -10.25
CA GLY A 19 2.53 -9.17 -10.68
C GLY A 19 1.26 -9.39 -11.47
N SER A 20 0.24 -8.57 -11.24
CA SER A 20 -1.08 -8.74 -11.86
C SER A 20 -1.75 -7.38 -12.05
N PRO A 21 -1.13 -6.50 -12.87
CA PRO A 21 -1.61 -5.12 -12.98
C PRO A 21 -3.06 -5.02 -13.48
N GLN A 22 -3.56 -6.03 -14.17
CA GLN A 22 -4.95 -6.07 -14.61
C GLN A 22 -5.94 -6.16 -13.45
N ARG A 23 -5.48 -6.51 -12.24
CA ARG A 23 -6.32 -6.55 -11.03
C ARG A 23 -6.46 -5.20 -10.38
N LEU A 24 -5.63 -4.23 -10.76
CA LEU A 24 -5.72 -2.89 -10.17
C LEU A 24 -7.02 -2.22 -10.57
N PRO A 25 -7.65 -1.45 -9.65
CA PRO A 25 -8.74 -0.56 -10.03
C PRO A 25 -8.30 0.35 -11.17
N THR A 26 -9.16 0.54 -12.16
CA THR A 26 -8.83 1.34 -13.34
C THR A 26 -8.36 2.74 -12.95
N ARG A 27 -9.04 3.36 -11.99
CA ARG A 27 -8.66 4.69 -11.53
C ARG A 27 -7.25 4.71 -10.93
N LEU A 28 -6.88 3.68 -10.16
CA LEU A 28 -5.55 3.60 -9.58
C LEU A 28 -4.49 3.43 -10.68
N ALA A 29 -4.76 2.57 -11.67
CA ALA A 29 -3.84 2.40 -12.78
C ALA A 29 -3.57 3.73 -13.49
N GLU A 30 -4.61 4.52 -13.71
CA GLU A 30 -4.47 5.86 -14.31
C GLU A 30 -3.63 6.79 -13.44
N MET A 31 -3.84 6.75 -12.12
CA MET A 31 -3.07 7.58 -11.19
C MET A 31 -1.60 7.20 -11.18
N LEU A 32 -1.30 5.90 -11.29
CA LEU A 32 0.09 5.42 -11.32
C LEU A 32 0.78 5.78 -12.64
N GLU A 33 0.04 5.88 -13.74
CA GLU A 33 0.59 6.30 -15.03
C GLU A 33 0.85 7.80 -15.09
N ASP A 34 0.22 8.58 -14.23
CA ASP A 34 0.41 10.03 -14.17
C ASP A 34 1.76 10.32 -13.50
N GLN A 35 2.70 10.84 -14.28
CA GLN A 35 4.06 11.08 -13.83
C GLN A 35 4.17 12.15 -12.75
N ARG A 36 3.12 12.91 -12.51
CA ARG A 36 3.10 13.88 -11.41
C ARG A 36 2.93 13.20 -10.06
N ASN A 37 2.36 12.00 -10.04
CA ASN A 37 2.18 11.23 -8.82
C ASN A 37 3.40 10.37 -8.54
N THR A 38 3.72 10.19 -7.27
CA THR A 38 4.84 9.35 -6.84
C THR A 38 4.30 8.09 -6.20
N PRO A 39 4.54 6.91 -6.78
CA PRO A 39 4.15 5.67 -6.13
C PRO A 39 5.14 5.34 -5.01
N VAL A 40 4.60 4.94 -3.86
CA VAL A 40 5.38 4.64 -2.66
C VAL A 40 4.96 3.28 -2.13
N PHE A 41 5.94 2.48 -1.71
CA PHE A 41 5.67 1.23 -0.98
C PHE A 41 6.40 1.28 0.36
N SER A 42 5.80 0.69 1.37
CA SER A 42 6.40 0.66 2.71
C SER A 42 7.20 -0.60 2.93
N VAL A 43 8.28 -0.48 3.69
CA VAL A 43 9.03 -1.63 4.22
C VAL A 43 8.09 -2.55 5.02
N ALA A 44 7.05 -2.00 5.63
CA ALA A 44 6.03 -2.80 6.32
C ALA A 44 5.38 -3.82 5.40
N SER A 45 5.14 -3.48 4.14
CA SER A 45 4.57 -4.41 3.16
C SER A 45 5.53 -5.55 2.86
N LEU A 46 6.82 -5.27 2.77
CA LEU A 46 7.81 -6.32 2.57
C LEU A 46 7.82 -7.30 3.75
N TRP A 47 7.73 -6.78 4.96
CA TRP A 47 7.71 -7.61 6.17
C TRP A 47 6.44 -8.44 6.24
N GLU A 48 5.29 -7.85 5.91
CA GLU A 48 4.03 -8.59 5.83
C GLU A 48 4.14 -9.76 4.86
N LEU A 49 4.73 -9.53 3.68
CA LEU A 49 4.90 -10.58 2.67
C LEU A 49 5.82 -11.70 3.16
N VAL A 50 6.91 -11.35 3.85
CA VAL A 50 7.81 -12.35 4.43
C VAL A 50 7.06 -13.25 5.41
N ILE A 51 6.25 -12.67 6.28
CA ILE A 51 5.49 -13.42 7.27
C ILE A 51 4.44 -14.31 6.58
N LYS A 52 3.69 -13.76 5.65
CA LYS A 52 2.60 -14.50 5.01
C LYS A 52 3.10 -15.58 4.07
N GLN A 53 4.24 -15.36 3.43
CA GLN A 53 4.87 -16.40 2.62
C GLN A 53 5.30 -17.58 3.49
N ALA A 54 5.89 -17.28 4.66
CA ALA A 54 6.30 -18.32 5.60
C ALA A 54 5.11 -19.15 6.12
N LEU A 55 3.91 -18.55 6.14
CA LEU A 55 2.68 -19.23 6.55
C LEU A 55 2.01 -20.00 5.39
N GLY A 56 2.60 -19.96 4.19
CA GLY A 56 2.05 -20.66 3.03
C GLY A 56 0.79 -20.05 2.45
N ARG A 57 0.58 -18.75 2.62
CA ARG A 57 -0.61 -18.04 2.11
C ARG A 57 -0.54 -17.93 0.59
N PRO A 58 -1.50 -18.52 -0.17
CA PRO A 58 -1.41 -18.54 -1.63
C PRO A 58 -1.58 -17.19 -2.30
N ASP A 59 -2.27 -16.25 -1.66
CA ASP A 59 -2.48 -14.89 -2.18
C ASP A 59 -1.23 -14.02 -2.07
N PHE A 60 -0.18 -14.50 -1.39
CA PHE A 60 1.09 -13.80 -1.23
C PHE A 60 2.25 -14.66 -1.73
N ASN A 61 2.06 -15.36 -2.84
CA ASN A 61 3.10 -16.20 -3.43
C ASN A 61 4.04 -15.34 -4.29
N VAL A 62 4.81 -14.50 -3.62
CA VAL A 62 5.76 -13.59 -4.27
C VAL A 62 7.03 -13.54 -3.44
N GLN A 63 8.20 -13.46 -4.12
CA GLN A 63 9.48 -13.32 -3.44
C GLN A 63 9.69 -11.86 -3.07
N PRO A 64 9.69 -11.50 -1.77
CA PRO A 64 9.76 -10.10 -1.37
C PRO A 64 11.00 -9.36 -1.90
N ALA A 65 12.16 -10.02 -1.95
CA ALA A 65 13.38 -9.39 -2.46
C ALA A 65 13.28 -9.08 -3.96
N VAL A 66 12.65 -9.96 -4.73
CA VAL A 66 12.43 -9.75 -6.17
C VAL A 66 11.42 -8.62 -6.38
N LEU A 67 10.36 -8.62 -5.60
CA LEU A 67 9.35 -7.56 -5.65
C LEU A 67 9.98 -6.20 -5.36
N ARG A 68 10.77 -6.11 -4.29
CA ARG A 68 11.43 -4.86 -3.93
C ARG A 68 12.30 -4.33 -5.08
N ARG A 69 13.09 -5.22 -5.68
CA ARG A 69 13.95 -4.81 -6.80
C ARG A 69 13.13 -4.26 -7.96
N ALA A 70 12.04 -4.95 -8.32
CA ALA A 70 11.18 -4.52 -9.42
C ALA A 70 10.56 -3.16 -9.13
N LEU A 71 10.12 -2.92 -7.89
CA LEU A 71 9.54 -1.64 -7.50
C LEU A 71 10.57 -0.51 -7.63
N LEU A 72 11.77 -0.72 -7.11
CA LEU A 72 12.81 0.30 -7.18
C LEU A 72 13.23 0.59 -8.62
N GLU A 73 13.38 -0.45 -9.44
CA GLU A 73 13.69 -0.29 -10.87
C GLU A 73 12.56 0.43 -11.61
N GLY A 74 11.32 0.26 -11.15
CA GLY A 74 10.16 0.93 -11.73
C GLY A 74 9.94 2.36 -11.25
N GLY A 75 10.84 2.89 -10.45
CA GLY A 75 10.76 4.28 -9.99
C GLY A 75 9.94 4.50 -8.73
N TRP A 76 9.50 3.45 -8.06
CA TRP A 76 8.78 3.58 -6.79
C TRP A 76 9.73 4.02 -5.68
N GLN A 77 9.21 4.79 -4.74
CA GLN A 77 9.97 5.16 -3.55
C GLN A 77 9.70 4.18 -2.43
N GLU A 78 10.75 3.82 -1.70
CA GLU A 78 10.64 2.95 -0.53
C GLU A 78 10.50 3.82 0.71
N LEU A 79 9.48 3.54 1.51
CA LEU A 79 9.24 4.23 2.77
C LEU A 79 9.71 3.37 3.93
N ALA A 80 10.76 3.82 4.61
CA ALA A 80 11.29 3.12 5.78
C ALA A 80 10.34 3.28 6.97
N ILE A 81 10.34 2.29 7.86
CA ILE A 81 9.62 2.36 9.13
C ILE A 81 10.51 3.09 10.12
N GLU A 82 10.03 4.21 10.64
CA GLU A 82 10.76 5.00 11.62
C GLU A 82 10.01 5.03 12.95
N ALA A 83 10.71 5.43 14.02
CA ALA A 83 10.10 5.49 15.34
C ALA A 83 8.83 6.35 15.37
N ARG A 84 8.83 7.49 14.67
CA ARG A 84 7.67 8.38 14.61
C ARG A 84 6.46 7.67 14.01
N HIS A 85 6.66 6.75 13.08
CA HIS A 85 5.59 5.95 12.49
C HIS A 85 5.03 4.95 13.51
N ALA A 86 5.90 4.21 14.15
CA ALA A 86 5.48 3.21 15.13
C ALA A 86 4.74 3.86 16.30
N LEU A 87 5.24 4.99 16.79
CA LEU A 87 4.60 5.70 17.90
C LEU A 87 3.24 6.28 17.50
N ALA A 88 3.09 6.72 16.25
CA ALA A 88 1.84 7.27 15.77
C ALA A 88 0.71 6.25 15.72
N VAL A 89 1.03 4.95 15.63
CA VAL A 89 0.00 3.90 15.66
C VAL A 89 -0.84 3.99 16.94
N ALA A 90 -0.22 4.39 18.05
CA ALA A 90 -0.92 4.52 19.34
C ALA A 90 -2.02 5.60 19.31
N GLN A 91 -1.95 6.54 18.37
CA GLN A 91 -2.94 7.60 18.23
C GLN A 91 -4.17 7.18 17.40
N LEU A 92 -4.10 6.01 16.76
CA LEU A 92 -5.20 5.53 15.93
C LEU A 92 -6.25 4.83 16.81
N PRO A 93 -7.55 5.06 16.56
CA PRO A 93 -8.57 4.30 17.27
C PRO A 93 -8.49 2.82 16.91
N PRO A 94 -8.88 1.90 17.83
CA PRO A 94 -8.73 0.46 17.60
C PRO A 94 -9.86 -0.10 16.72
N LEU A 95 -9.98 0.41 15.49
CA LEU A 95 -11.08 0.05 14.58
C LEU A 95 -10.74 -1.14 13.69
N HIS A 96 -9.46 -1.42 13.49
CA HIS A 96 -8.99 -2.51 12.63
C HIS A 96 -7.90 -3.27 13.37
N ARG A 97 -7.88 -4.59 13.21
CA ARG A 97 -6.95 -5.44 13.96
C ARG A 97 -5.62 -5.64 13.25
N ASP A 98 -5.59 -5.45 11.95
CA ASP A 98 -4.37 -5.73 11.18
C ASP A 98 -3.28 -4.70 11.51
N PRO A 99 -2.19 -5.13 12.15
CA PRO A 99 -1.14 -4.19 12.54
C PRO A 99 -0.41 -3.58 11.34
N PHE A 100 -0.33 -4.29 10.22
CA PHE A 100 0.33 -3.76 9.02
C PHE A 100 -0.48 -2.61 8.43
N ASP A 101 -1.80 -2.78 8.31
CA ASP A 101 -2.68 -1.72 7.80
C ASP A 101 -2.65 -0.49 8.70
N ARG A 102 -2.64 -0.70 10.02
CA ARG A 102 -2.55 0.40 10.98
C ARG A 102 -1.22 1.14 10.85
N LEU A 103 -0.14 0.41 10.65
CA LEU A 103 1.18 1.03 10.47
C LEU A 103 1.22 1.83 9.16
N LEU A 104 0.68 1.30 8.08
CA LEU A 104 0.61 2.03 6.82
C LEU A 104 -0.19 3.32 6.97
N LEU A 105 -1.30 3.28 7.68
CA LEU A 105 -2.11 4.47 7.93
C LEU A 105 -1.34 5.50 8.76
N ALA A 106 -0.61 5.04 9.78
CA ALA A 106 0.23 5.92 10.59
C ALA A 106 1.31 6.59 9.74
N GLN A 107 1.96 5.83 8.86
CA GLN A 107 2.96 6.36 7.95
C GLN A 107 2.37 7.43 7.03
N ALA A 108 1.22 7.14 6.43
CA ALA A 108 0.56 8.08 5.53
C ALA A 108 0.20 9.38 6.27
N THR A 109 -0.32 9.25 7.48
CA THR A 109 -0.73 10.41 8.27
C THR A 109 0.47 11.28 8.65
N VAL A 110 1.54 10.66 9.13
CA VAL A 110 2.73 11.39 9.59
C VAL A 110 3.48 12.03 8.43
N ASP A 111 3.58 11.34 7.30
CA ASP A 111 4.40 11.79 6.18
C ASP A 111 3.63 12.53 5.09
N GLY A 112 2.31 12.72 5.29
CA GLY A 112 1.52 13.46 4.32
C GLY A 112 1.27 12.71 3.02
N LEU A 113 1.12 11.38 3.09
CA LEU A 113 0.85 10.56 1.92
C LEU A 113 -0.64 10.21 1.85
N LEU A 114 -1.11 9.85 0.66
CA LEU A 114 -2.45 9.28 0.51
C LEU A 114 -2.32 7.75 0.54
N LEU A 115 -2.94 7.12 1.54
CA LEU A 115 -2.98 5.66 1.58
C LEU A 115 -4.09 5.15 0.67
N VAL A 116 -3.71 4.43 -0.38
CA VAL A 116 -4.66 3.79 -1.28
C VAL A 116 -4.80 2.33 -0.86
N THR A 117 -6.02 1.90 -0.64
CA THR A 117 -6.30 0.56 -0.12
C THR A 117 -7.44 -0.11 -0.87
N ALA A 118 -7.38 -1.43 -0.96
CA ALA A 118 -8.48 -2.26 -1.43
C ALA A 118 -9.32 -2.81 -0.27
N ASP A 119 -9.00 -2.45 0.97
CA ASP A 119 -9.72 -2.89 2.16
C ASP A 119 -10.67 -1.79 2.66
N SER A 120 -11.97 -2.02 2.50
CA SER A 120 -12.99 -1.05 2.89
C SER A 120 -12.99 -0.76 4.39
N GLN A 121 -12.46 -1.67 5.22
CA GLN A 121 -12.43 -1.46 6.67
C GLN A 121 -11.58 -0.26 7.07
N LEU A 122 -10.58 0.09 6.26
CA LEU A 122 -9.73 1.25 6.55
C LEU A 122 -10.46 2.57 6.40
N THR A 123 -11.59 2.61 5.72
CA THR A 123 -12.38 3.84 5.58
C THR A 123 -13.01 4.30 6.90
N ALA A 124 -13.06 3.42 7.90
CA ALA A 124 -13.56 3.79 9.23
C ALA A 124 -12.60 4.74 9.98
N TYR A 125 -11.34 4.81 9.56
CA TYR A 125 -10.37 5.70 10.20
C TYR A 125 -10.48 7.12 9.64
N PRO A 126 -10.33 8.13 10.49
CA PRO A 126 -10.08 9.48 10.01
C PRO A 126 -8.66 9.54 9.43
N GLY A 127 -8.50 10.23 8.33
CA GLY A 127 -7.18 10.44 7.78
C GLY A 127 -7.11 10.26 6.27
N PRO A 128 -5.89 10.24 5.71
CA PRO A 128 -5.66 10.27 4.28
C PRO A 128 -5.79 8.88 3.65
N VAL A 129 -6.99 8.32 3.67
CA VAL A 129 -7.28 6.99 3.12
C VAL A 129 -8.18 7.13 1.91
N ARG A 130 -7.84 6.45 0.82
CA ARG A 130 -8.72 6.29 -0.33
C ARG A 130 -8.93 4.81 -0.62
N PHE A 131 -10.16 4.36 -0.45
CA PHE A 131 -10.56 3.00 -0.81
C PHE A 131 -10.85 2.95 -2.30
N MET A 132 -10.33 1.91 -2.96
CA MET A 132 -10.62 1.62 -4.36
C MET A 132 -10.89 0.14 -4.50
N ASP A 133 -12.07 -0.21 -5.02
CA ASP A 133 -12.42 -1.61 -5.26
C ASP A 133 -11.47 -2.24 -6.28
N ALA A 134 -11.06 -3.46 -6.01
CA ALA A 134 -10.31 -4.23 -6.99
C ALA A 134 -11.16 -4.41 -8.25
N THR A 135 -10.50 -4.32 -9.41
CA THR A 135 -11.18 -4.55 -10.68
C THR A 135 -11.63 -6.01 -10.71
N ALA A 136 -12.94 -6.22 -10.95
CA ALA A 136 -13.45 -7.56 -11.10
C ALA A 136 -12.79 -8.22 -12.32
N PRO A 137 -12.43 -9.52 -12.22
CA PRO A 137 -11.91 -10.21 -13.39
C PRO A 137 -12.95 -10.16 -14.52
N PRO A 138 -12.49 -10.05 -15.77
CA PRO A 138 -13.43 -10.07 -16.88
C PRO A 138 -14.18 -11.38 -16.91
N THR A 139 -15.47 -11.27 -17.01
CA THR A 139 -16.34 -12.45 -17.11
C THR A 139 -16.44 -12.90 -18.53
#